data_a865738ebd73372d1110f6ef2a140fb0
#
_entry.id   a865738ebd73372d1110f6ef2a140fb0
#
_cell.length_a   1.000
_cell.length_b   1.000
_cell.length_c   1.000
_cell.angle_alpha   90.00
_cell.angle_beta   90.00
_cell.angle_gamma   90.00
#
_symmetry.space_group_name_H-M   'P 1'
#
loop_
_entity.id
_entity.type
_entity.pdbx_description
1 polymer ?
#
loop_
_entity_poly.entity_id
_entity_poly.type
_entity_poly.pdbx_seq_one_letter_code
_entity_poly.pdbx_strand_id
1 'polypeptide(L)'
;MNPFSSFRTGLKWAIPVVFLTVFALACNNDEPVDTVDCTGLTPTYTSDVKAILDVSCAKSGCHDTDTQSNGYDFSTYATAKTASQGDRFLGAIQHKSGFEPMPKNSGKLSQANIDLLTCWVQNGCPE
;
A
#
# COMPACT_ATOMS: atom_id res chain seq x y z
N MET A 1 43.80 -10.89 -75.34
CA MET A 1 42.69 -10.05 -75.80
C MET A 1 41.63 -10.15 -74.69
N ASN A 2 41.47 -9.07 -74.02
CA ASN A 2 40.47 -8.91 -72.89
C ASN A 2 39.05 -9.05 -73.39
N PRO A 3 38.06 -9.36 -72.53
CA PRO A 3 37.53 -8.27 -71.69
C PRO A 3 36.79 -8.67 -70.41
N PHE A 4 36.75 -7.65 -69.59
CA PHE A 4 35.76 -7.13 -68.64
C PHE A 4 34.68 -8.07 -68.06
N SER A 5 34.91 -8.46 -66.82
CA SER A 5 33.93 -9.01 -65.93
C SER A 5 33.31 -7.83 -65.14
N SER A 6 32.00 -7.62 -65.32
CA SER A 6 31.22 -6.60 -64.63
C SER A 6 30.80 -7.11 -63.26
N PHE A 7 31.39 -6.54 -62.22
CA PHE A 7 30.97 -6.77 -60.83
C PHE A 7 29.67 -5.95 -60.55
N ARG A 8 28.54 -6.64 -60.41
CA ARG A 8 27.33 -6.08 -59.87
C ARG A 8 27.32 -6.26 -58.37
N THR A 9 27.70 -5.23 -57.63
CA THR A 9 27.54 -5.16 -56.18
C THR A 9 26.09 -4.86 -55.87
N GLY A 10 25.39 -5.91 -55.42
CA GLY A 10 24.05 -5.81 -54.85
C GLY A 10 24.13 -5.22 -53.45
N LEU A 11 23.79 -3.95 -53.32
CA LEU A 11 23.65 -3.26 -52.04
C LEU A 11 22.39 -3.77 -51.33
N LYS A 12 22.55 -4.69 -50.41
CA LYS A 12 21.46 -5.15 -49.53
C LYS A 12 21.24 -4.09 -48.44
N TRP A 13 20.17 -3.35 -48.56
CA TRP A 13 19.70 -2.46 -47.52
C TRP A 13 19.13 -3.31 -46.37
N ALA A 14 19.91 -3.44 -45.30
CA ALA A 14 19.42 -3.98 -44.04
C ALA A 14 18.71 -2.84 -43.29
N ILE A 15 17.39 -2.91 -43.26
CA ILE A 15 16.57 -2.00 -42.44
C ILE A 15 16.67 -2.51 -40.99
N PRO A 16 17.23 -1.74 -40.05
CA PRO A 16 17.17 -2.13 -38.64
C PRO A 16 15.73 -1.94 -38.15
N VAL A 17 15.09 -3.06 -37.82
CA VAL A 17 13.82 -3.05 -37.09
C VAL A 17 14.14 -2.61 -35.67
N VAL A 18 13.90 -1.32 -35.40
CA VAL A 18 13.94 -0.78 -34.05
C VAL A 18 12.69 -1.27 -33.31
N PHE A 19 12.88 -2.29 -32.49
CA PHE A 19 11.86 -2.72 -31.53
C PHE A 19 11.73 -1.62 -30.47
N LEU A 20 10.71 -0.76 -30.66
CA LEU A 20 10.31 0.19 -29.63
C LEU A 20 9.58 -0.55 -28.52
N THR A 21 10.32 -1.03 -27.52
CA THR A 21 9.73 -1.57 -26.29
C THR A 21 9.10 -0.40 -25.52
N VAL A 22 7.78 -0.27 -25.66
CA VAL A 22 7.00 0.63 -24.80
C VAL A 22 6.97 -0.01 -23.41
N PHE A 23 7.84 0.46 -22.52
CA PHE A 23 7.71 0.23 -21.10
C PHE A 23 6.47 0.99 -20.63
N ALA A 24 5.36 0.27 -20.46
CA ALA A 24 4.23 0.80 -19.71
C ALA A 24 4.68 0.94 -18.24
N LEU A 25 5.06 2.16 -17.84
CA LEU A 25 5.17 2.50 -16.42
C LEU A 25 3.75 2.41 -15.86
N ALA A 26 3.44 1.32 -15.17
CA ALA A 26 2.27 1.25 -14.31
C ALA A 26 2.53 2.25 -13.17
N CYS A 27 2.00 3.45 -13.29
CA CYS A 27 1.94 4.39 -12.18
C CYS A 27 0.93 3.83 -11.17
N ASN A 28 1.42 3.20 -10.11
CA ASN A 28 0.62 3.03 -8.91
C ASN A 28 0.43 4.44 -8.34
N ASN A 29 -0.82 4.92 -8.36
CA ASN A 29 -1.18 6.23 -7.82
C ASN A 29 -1.39 6.19 -6.31
N ASP A 30 -0.83 5.19 -5.63
CA ASP A 30 -0.91 5.08 -4.18
C ASP A 30 -0.01 6.16 -3.57
N GLU A 31 -0.62 7.07 -2.84
CA GLU A 31 0.10 8.09 -2.10
C GLU A 31 0.81 7.43 -0.90
N PRO A 32 2.10 7.73 -0.65
CA PRO A 32 2.80 7.12 0.47
C PRO A 32 2.13 7.47 1.80
N VAL A 33 2.13 6.50 2.72
CA VAL A 33 1.61 6.71 4.08
C VAL A 33 2.52 7.68 4.84
N ASP A 34 1.91 8.54 5.67
CA ASP A 34 2.67 9.45 6.50
C ASP A 34 3.40 8.67 7.61
N THR A 35 4.65 9.00 7.81
CA THR A 35 5.39 8.60 9.01
C THR A 35 5.21 9.64 10.10
N VAL A 36 5.19 9.19 11.36
CA VAL A 36 5.04 10.03 12.54
C VAL A 36 6.31 9.95 13.37
N ASP A 37 6.71 11.07 14.00
CA ASP A 37 7.77 11.03 15.00
C ASP A 37 7.23 10.35 16.26
N CYS A 38 7.66 9.13 16.49
CA CYS A 38 7.23 8.31 17.61
C CYS A 38 8.13 8.45 18.85
N THR A 39 9.00 9.46 18.89
CA THR A 39 9.88 9.71 20.04
C THR A 39 9.05 9.90 21.32
N GLY A 40 9.24 9.00 22.28
CA GLY A 40 8.50 9.00 23.54
C GLY A 40 7.06 8.42 23.46
N LEU A 41 6.62 7.96 22.28
CA LEU A 41 5.36 7.24 22.10
C LEU A 41 5.65 5.74 21.98
N THR A 42 5.21 4.98 22.95
CA THR A 42 5.35 3.51 22.98
C THR A 42 3.98 2.85 23.18
N PRO A 43 3.02 3.09 22.26
CA PRO A 43 1.68 2.54 22.41
C PRO A 43 1.71 1.03 22.34
N THR A 44 0.86 0.40 23.17
CA THR A 44 0.61 -1.03 23.14
C THR A 44 -0.83 -1.35 22.76
N TYR A 45 -1.06 -2.56 22.27
CA TYR A 45 -2.41 -2.98 21.92
C TYR A 45 -3.37 -2.89 23.12
N THR A 46 -2.96 -3.48 24.23
CA THR A 46 -3.84 -3.61 25.41
C THR A 46 -4.16 -2.27 26.05
N SER A 47 -3.18 -1.36 26.18
CA SER A 47 -3.35 -0.10 26.89
C SER A 47 -3.97 1.00 26.02
N ASP A 48 -3.69 0.99 24.71
CA ASP A 48 -3.94 2.17 23.87
C ASP A 48 -4.77 1.84 22.63
N VAL A 49 -4.35 0.81 21.87
CA VAL A 49 -4.85 0.57 20.51
C VAL A 49 -6.20 -0.11 20.51
N LYS A 50 -6.42 -1.07 21.43
CA LYS A 50 -7.65 -1.87 21.48
C LYS A 50 -8.89 -0.99 21.58
N ALA A 51 -8.89 0.01 22.42
CA ALA A 51 -10.04 0.91 22.61
C ALA A 51 -10.39 1.68 21.32
N ILE A 52 -9.39 2.10 20.55
CA ILE A 52 -9.60 2.79 19.26
C ILE A 52 -10.17 1.80 18.23
N LEU A 53 -9.61 0.59 18.14
CA LEU A 53 -10.06 -0.41 17.17
C LEU A 53 -11.48 -0.91 17.48
N ASP A 54 -11.82 -1.17 18.73
CA ASP A 54 -13.16 -1.60 19.14
C ASP A 54 -14.25 -0.57 18.76
N VAL A 55 -13.97 0.72 18.95
CA VAL A 55 -14.92 1.78 18.67
C VAL A 55 -15.02 2.13 17.19
N SER A 56 -13.91 2.00 16.45
CA SER A 56 -13.82 2.55 15.10
C SER A 56 -13.75 1.49 13.99
N CYS A 57 -13.26 0.31 14.27
CA CYS A 57 -12.94 -0.72 13.26
C CYS A 57 -13.67 -2.05 13.49
N ALA A 58 -13.55 -2.65 14.68
CA ALA A 58 -14.09 -3.97 15.04
C ALA A 58 -15.59 -3.94 15.35
N LYS A 59 -16.33 -3.17 14.58
CA LYS A 59 -17.79 -3.01 14.75
C LYS A 59 -18.53 -4.08 13.97
N SER A 60 -19.73 -4.44 14.47
CA SER A 60 -20.63 -5.35 13.74
C SER A 60 -20.93 -4.81 12.34
N GLY A 61 -20.80 -5.68 11.36
CA GLY A 61 -20.94 -5.35 9.94
C GLY A 61 -19.70 -4.71 9.32
N CYS A 62 -18.59 -4.60 10.07
CA CYS A 62 -17.33 -4.03 9.61
C CYS A 62 -16.19 -5.06 9.72
N HIS A 63 -15.30 -4.88 10.67
CA HIS A 63 -14.10 -5.71 10.83
C HIS A 63 -14.10 -6.46 12.17
N ASP A 64 -15.28 -6.90 12.60
CA ASP A 64 -15.44 -7.81 13.75
C ASP A 64 -15.19 -9.26 13.32
N THR A 65 -15.11 -10.16 14.31
CA THR A 65 -14.84 -11.59 14.11
C THR A 65 -15.85 -12.27 13.15
N ASP A 66 -17.10 -11.82 13.14
CA ASP A 66 -18.16 -12.45 12.35
C ASP A 66 -18.18 -11.92 10.89
N THR A 67 -17.91 -10.64 10.70
CA THR A 67 -18.00 -9.98 9.37
C THR A 67 -16.71 -10.02 8.59
N GLN A 68 -15.60 -9.65 9.20
CA GLN A 68 -14.25 -9.62 8.62
C GLN A 68 -14.22 -8.98 7.21
N SER A 69 -14.78 -7.79 7.06
CA SER A 69 -14.86 -7.12 5.75
C SER A 69 -13.50 -7.10 5.04
N ASN A 70 -13.47 -7.58 3.80
CA ASN A 70 -12.24 -7.77 3.01
C ASN A 70 -11.17 -8.65 3.69
N GLY A 71 -11.55 -9.53 4.62
CA GLY A 71 -10.64 -10.42 5.33
C GLY A 71 -9.87 -9.77 6.49
N TYR A 72 -10.27 -8.56 6.90
CA TYR A 72 -9.65 -7.87 8.04
C TYR A 72 -10.51 -8.06 9.30
N ASP A 73 -9.88 -8.54 10.37
CA ASP A 73 -10.45 -8.65 11.71
C ASP A 73 -9.59 -7.85 12.69
N PHE A 74 -10.23 -6.92 13.42
CA PHE A 74 -9.55 -6.08 14.42
C PHE A 74 -10.00 -6.41 15.86
N SER A 75 -10.68 -7.54 16.06
CA SER A 75 -11.29 -7.88 17.37
C SER A 75 -10.30 -8.38 18.40
N THR A 76 -9.18 -8.99 17.98
CA THR A 76 -8.16 -9.52 18.86
C THR A 76 -6.78 -8.96 18.54
N TYR A 77 -5.84 -9.07 19.49
CA TYR A 77 -4.46 -8.64 19.24
C TYR A 77 -3.83 -9.33 18.03
N ALA A 78 -3.95 -10.64 17.95
CA ALA A 78 -3.32 -11.41 16.88
C ALA A 78 -3.86 -11.06 15.50
N THR A 79 -5.18 -10.90 15.38
CA THR A 79 -5.83 -10.53 14.12
C THR A 79 -5.58 -9.07 13.78
N ALA A 80 -5.67 -8.17 14.75
CA ALA A 80 -5.37 -6.74 14.57
C ALA A 80 -3.92 -6.51 14.12
N LYS A 81 -2.96 -7.18 14.74
CA LYS A 81 -1.55 -7.11 14.33
C LYS A 81 -1.38 -7.55 12.88
N THR A 82 -1.97 -8.69 12.50
CA THR A 82 -1.91 -9.19 11.12
C THR A 82 -2.59 -8.22 10.12
N ALA A 83 -3.77 -7.71 10.47
CA ALA A 83 -4.54 -6.78 9.65
C ALA A 83 -3.85 -5.41 9.46
N SER A 84 -2.99 -5.02 10.41
CA SER A 84 -2.27 -3.74 10.38
C SER A 84 -0.92 -3.80 9.65
N GLN A 85 -0.50 -4.97 9.19
CA GLN A 85 0.75 -5.11 8.46
C GLN A 85 0.64 -4.53 7.04
N GLY A 86 1.67 -3.82 6.62
CA GLY A 86 1.73 -3.17 5.30
C GLY A 86 0.98 -1.83 5.25
N ASP A 87 1.06 -1.20 4.10
CA ASP A 87 0.63 0.20 3.94
C ASP A 87 -0.90 0.38 3.88
N ARG A 88 -1.66 -0.69 3.64
CA ARG A 88 -3.11 -0.60 3.45
C ARG A 88 -3.85 -0.09 4.68
N PHE A 89 -3.49 -0.56 5.88
CA PHE A 89 -4.11 -0.10 7.11
C PHE A 89 -3.84 1.39 7.35
N LEU A 90 -2.58 1.79 7.31
CA LEU A 90 -2.19 3.19 7.52
C LEU A 90 -2.72 4.10 6.42
N GLY A 91 -2.64 3.69 5.15
CA GLY A 91 -3.18 4.44 4.03
C GLY A 91 -4.68 4.70 4.16
N ALA A 92 -5.44 3.68 4.61
CA ALA A 92 -6.88 3.79 4.80
C ALA A 92 -7.26 4.76 5.94
N ILE A 93 -6.63 4.67 7.12
CA ILE A 93 -6.93 5.55 8.26
C ILE A 93 -6.41 6.98 8.05
N GLN A 94 -5.35 7.15 7.27
CA GLN A 94 -4.80 8.45 6.88
C GLN A 94 -5.58 9.09 5.72
N HIS A 95 -6.50 8.36 5.10
CA HIS A 95 -7.27 8.78 3.92
C HIS A 95 -6.37 9.16 2.74
N LYS A 96 -5.31 8.37 2.49
CA LYS A 96 -4.39 8.57 1.38
C LYS A 96 -5.03 8.19 0.04
N SER A 97 -4.64 8.88 -1.01
CA SER A 97 -5.04 8.54 -2.38
C SER A 97 -4.61 7.11 -2.73
N GLY A 98 -5.48 6.35 -3.42
CA GLY A 98 -5.25 4.94 -3.72
C GLY A 98 -5.77 3.95 -2.67
N PHE A 99 -6.16 4.43 -1.48
CA PHE A 99 -6.70 3.61 -0.42
C PHE A 99 -8.19 3.93 -0.16
N GLU A 100 -9.00 2.90 0.13
CA GLU A 100 -10.38 3.13 0.56
C GLU A 100 -10.37 3.77 1.95
N PRO A 101 -10.96 4.97 2.11
CA PRO A 101 -10.92 5.69 3.39
C PRO A 101 -11.65 4.93 4.51
N MET A 102 -11.01 4.82 5.66
CA MET A 102 -11.57 4.18 6.85
C MET A 102 -11.52 5.12 8.06
N PRO A 103 -12.52 5.08 8.97
CA PRO A 103 -13.74 4.25 8.93
C PRO A 103 -14.68 4.64 7.78
N LYS A 104 -15.27 3.64 7.11
CA LYS A 104 -16.17 3.87 5.97
C LYS A 104 -17.43 4.62 6.40
N ASN A 105 -17.86 5.59 5.59
CA ASN A 105 -19.06 6.42 5.88
C ASN A 105 -19.00 7.18 7.21
N SER A 106 -17.82 7.38 7.74
CA SER A 106 -17.54 8.16 8.94
C SER A 106 -16.47 9.20 8.66
N GLY A 107 -16.32 10.17 9.56
CA GLY A 107 -15.19 11.09 9.49
C GLY A 107 -13.87 10.37 9.74
N LYS A 108 -12.78 10.98 9.26
CA LYS A 108 -11.43 10.55 9.58
C LYS A 108 -11.23 10.52 11.10
N LEU A 109 -10.44 9.58 11.59
CA LEU A 109 -10.03 9.54 13.00
C LEU A 109 -9.36 10.86 13.41
N SER A 110 -9.36 11.17 14.71
CA SER A 110 -8.56 12.30 15.20
C SER A 110 -7.08 12.07 14.87
N GLN A 111 -6.36 13.18 14.66
CA GLN A 111 -4.94 13.07 14.34
C GLN A 111 -4.17 12.34 15.45
N ALA A 112 -4.52 12.57 16.72
CA ALA A 112 -3.91 11.86 17.84
C ALA A 112 -4.10 10.34 17.78
N ASN A 113 -5.28 9.86 17.37
CA ASN A 113 -5.52 8.44 17.19
C ASN A 113 -4.75 7.87 15.98
N ILE A 114 -4.65 8.65 14.90
CA ILE A 114 -3.87 8.26 13.73
C ILE A 114 -2.39 8.14 14.09
N ASP A 115 -1.85 9.14 14.81
CA ASP A 115 -0.45 9.14 15.22
C ASP A 115 -0.15 7.95 16.15
N LEU A 116 -1.05 7.69 17.10
CA LEU A 116 -0.91 6.55 18.02
C LEU A 116 -0.94 5.20 17.28
N LEU A 117 -1.88 5.00 16.37
CA LEU A 117 -1.95 3.79 15.56
C LEU A 117 -0.75 3.66 14.63
N THR A 118 -0.29 4.77 14.05
CA THR A 118 0.91 4.78 13.19
C THR A 118 2.14 4.38 14.00
N CYS A 119 2.33 4.95 15.20
CA CYS A 119 3.45 4.60 16.06
C CYS A 119 3.38 3.15 16.57
N TRP A 120 2.19 2.65 16.85
CA TRP A 120 2.01 1.24 17.20
C TRP A 120 2.49 0.31 16.07
N VAL A 121 2.12 0.61 14.82
CA VAL A 121 2.57 -0.16 13.64
C VAL A 121 4.07 -0.03 13.43
N GLN A 122 4.62 1.20 13.48
CA GLN A 122 6.06 1.45 13.30
C GLN A 122 6.91 0.76 14.38
N ASN A 123 6.39 0.61 15.60
CA ASN A 123 7.06 -0.09 16.71
C ASN A 123 6.87 -1.61 16.64
N GLY A 124 6.31 -2.17 15.56
CA GLY A 124 6.15 -3.62 15.36
C GLY A 124 4.92 -4.20 16.05
N CYS A 125 3.92 -3.40 16.32
CA CYS A 125 2.65 -3.79 16.92
C CYS A 125 2.83 -4.50 18.29
N PRO A 126 3.41 -3.88 19.32
CA PRO A 126 3.51 -4.49 20.64
C PRO A 126 2.12 -4.74 21.28
N GLU A 127 2.03 -5.82 22.11
CA GLU A 127 0.79 -6.20 22.81
C GLU A 127 0.44 -5.31 24.00
#